data_4ce6937b2e9fa6659dc29c8a2f3a7c48
#
_entry.id   4ce6937b2e9fa6659dc29c8a2f3a7c48
#
_cell.length_a   1.000
_cell.length_b   1.000
_cell.length_c   1.000
_cell.angle_alpha   90.00
_cell.angle_beta   90.00
_cell.angle_gamma   90.00
#
_symmetry.space_group_name_H-M   'P 1'
#
loop_
_entity.id
_entity.type
_entity.pdbx_description
1 polymer ?
#
loop_
_entity_poly.entity_id
_entity_poly.type
_entity_poly.pdbx_seq_one_letter_code
_entity_poly.pdbx_strand_id
1 'polypeptide(L)'
;MKSKIIFTTIIAAALATGCDKFLDVHPKGEKINMFETAEEYEDALYGVYSELTGSNLYGQHLIILPEVMSQNFTTSDYKYAELAEGEMTSSGSTSTKKEIWKDAYEAINHINNIVEHAEDDIDTYKHSRLYLGEALALRAFVHYEVLKLFGPPYWASDSEKKTTIPYVTKYSFDISPLLSYDEVCRNILEDLKRA
;
A
#
# COMPACT_ATOMS: atom_id res chain seq x y z
N MET A 1 -30.77 61.55 -13.43
CA MET A 1 -29.88 61.06 -12.39
C MET A 1 -30.50 59.92 -11.56
N LYS A 2 -31.76 60.03 -11.10
CA LYS A 2 -32.41 59.00 -10.25
C LYS A 2 -32.52 57.58 -10.90
N SER A 3 -32.77 57.50 -12.20
CA SER A 3 -32.91 56.24 -12.96
C SER A 3 -31.58 55.46 -13.05
N LYS A 4 -30.45 56.14 -13.20
CA LYS A 4 -29.11 55.48 -13.25
C LYS A 4 -28.70 54.92 -11.88
N ILE A 5 -29.06 55.58 -10.81
CA ILE A 5 -28.79 55.15 -9.43
C ILE A 5 -29.59 53.86 -9.14
N ILE A 6 -30.87 53.82 -9.52
CA ILE A 6 -31.72 52.64 -9.30
C ILE A 6 -31.18 51.40 -10.08
N PHE A 7 -30.72 51.60 -11.33
CA PHE A 7 -30.16 50.52 -12.15
C PHE A 7 -28.83 49.96 -11.55
N THR A 8 -27.99 50.87 -11.04
CA THR A 8 -26.72 50.46 -10.37
C THR A 8 -26.97 49.71 -9.07
N THR A 9 -28.01 50.10 -8.31
CA THR A 9 -28.35 49.43 -7.06
C THR A 9 -28.93 48.02 -7.29
N ILE A 10 -29.72 47.82 -8.36
CA ILE A 10 -30.28 46.53 -8.71
C ILE A 10 -29.17 45.56 -9.17
N ILE A 11 -28.18 46.02 -9.94
CA ILE A 11 -27.03 45.19 -10.36
C ILE A 11 -26.15 44.82 -9.17
N ALA A 12 -25.91 45.74 -8.22
CA ALA A 12 -25.13 45.46 -7.03
C ALA A 12 -25.84 44.45 -6.13
N ALA A 13 -27.19 44.51 -6.00
CA ALA A 13 -27.96 43.54 -5.25
C ALA A 13 -27.98 42.13 -5.87
N ALA A 14 -27.98 42.05 -7.22
CA ALA A 14 -27.94 40.79 -7.95
C ALA A 14 -26.54 40.06 -7.82
N LEU A 15 -25.47 40.81 -7.60
CA LEU A 15 -24.13 40.27 -7.36
C LEU A 15 -23.90 39.80 -5.93
N ALA A 16 -24.76 40.24 -4.98
CA ALA A 16 -24.69 39.82 -3.58
C ALA A 16 -25.41 38.48 -3.30
N THR A 17 -26.20 37.96 -4.23
CA THR A 17 -26.73 36.59 -4.14
C THR A 17 -25.71 35.60 -4.70
N GLY A 18 -24.51 35.62 -4.14
CA GLY A 18 -23.52 34.57 -4.36
C GLY A 18 -24.11 33.22 -3.94
N CYS A 19 -23.91 32.23 -4.75
CA CYS A 19 -24.38 30.86 -4.52
C CYS A 19 -23.80 30.28 -3.23
N ASP A 20 -24.40 30.57 -2.06
CA ASP A 20 -24.05 29.92 -0.79
C ASP A 20 -24.11 28.39 -0.91
N LYS A 21 -25.00 27.87 -1.76
CA LYS A 21 -25.07 26.41 -2.04
C LYS A 21 -23.93 25.87 -2.89
N PHE A 22 -23.17 26.70 -3.59
CA PHE A 22 -22.03 26.25 -4.39
C PHE A 22 -20.73 26.25 -3.56
N LEU A 23 -20.69 27.07 -2.51
CA LEU A 23 -19.58 27.12 -1.54
C LEU A 23 -19.84 26.28 -0.30
N ASP A 24 -21.05 25.77 -0.14
CA ASP A 24 -21.38 24.79 0.89
C ASP A 24 -20.86 23.39 0.50
N VAL A 25 -19.57 23.34 0.15
CA VAL A 25 -18.79 22.14 0.23
C VAL A 25 -18.48 21.96 1.72
N HIS A 26 -19.52 21.59 2.48
CA HIS A 26 -19.25 20.81 3.65
C HIS A 26 -18.47 19.60 3.13
N PRO A 27 -17.23 19.35 3.58
CA PRO A 27 -16.80 17.99 3.59
C PRO A 27 -17.87 17.32 4.45
N LYS A 28 -18.84 16.70 3.81
CA LYS A 28 -19.63 15.69 4.46
C LYS A 28 -18.56 14.77 4.99
N GLY A 29 -18.39 14.78 6.30
CA GLY A 29 -17.82 13.67 7.03
C GLY A 29 -18.84 12.53 6.93
N GLU A 30 -19.22 12.18 5.71
CA GLU A 30 -19.63 10.84 5.42
C GLU A 30 -18.39 10.06 5.83
N LYS A 31 -18.48 9.33 6.97
CA LYS A 31 -17.76 8.10 7.07
C LYS A 31 -17.99 7.47 5.70
N ILE A 32 -16.95 7.47 4.86
CA ILE A 32 -16.95 6.61 3.70
C ILE A 32 -17.00 5.25 4.38
N ASN A 33 -18.20 4.69 4.52
CA ASN A 33 -18.36 3.32 4.89
C ASN A 33 -17.82 2.57 3.69
N MET A 34 -16.54 2.25 3.72
CA MET A 34 -15.91 1.39 2.73
C MET A 34 -16.43 -0.02 2.98
N PHE A 35 -16.58 -0.79 1.90
CA PHE A 35 -16.99 -2.21 1.97
C PHE A 35 -18.49 -2.45 2.29
N GLU A 36 -19.37 -1.57 1.82
CA GLU A 36 -20.84 -1.79 1.89
C GLU A 36 -21.38 -2.63 0.74
N THR A 37 -20.59 -2.87 -0.31
CA THR A 37 -20.97 -3.62 -1.51
C THR A 37 -19.86 -4.58 -1.97
N ALA A 38 -20.23 -5.59 -2.75
CA ALA A 38 -19.26 -6.52 -3.35
C ALA A 38 -18.29 -5.82 -4.30
N GLU A 39 -18.76 -4.80 -5.04
CA GLU A 39 -17.96 -4.01 -5.97
C GLU A 39 -16.86 -3.23 -5.24
N GLU A 40 -17.10 -2.76 -4.03
CA GLU A 40 -16.10 -2.02 -3.26
C GLU A 40 -14.93 -2.90 -2.81
N TYR A 41 -15.15 -4.20 -2.56
CA TYR A 41 -14.07 -5.17 -2.32
C TYR A 41 -13.22 -5.38 -3.58
N GLU A 42 -13.87 -5.49 -4.74
CA GLU A 42 -13.17 -5.63 -6.03
C GLU A 42 -12.36 -4.37 -6.35
N ASP A 43 -12.94 -3.19 -6.17
CA ASP A 43 -12.26 -1.91 -6.37
C ASP A 43 -11.06 -1.74 -5.43
N ALA A 44 -11.20 -2.14 -4.17
CA ALA A 44 -10.10 -2.11 -3.20
C ALA A 44 -8.95 -3.05 -3.59
N LEU A 45 -9.25 -4.28 -4.06
CA LEU A 45 -8.25 -5.21 -4.59
C LEU A 45 -7.55 -4.64 -5.83
N TYR A 46 -8.30 -4.05 -6.78
CA TYR A 46 -7.70 -3.34 -7.92
C TYR A 46 -6.81 -2.18 -7.49
N GLY A 47 -7.17 -1.46 -6.43
CA GLY A 47 -6.33 -0.44 -5.81
C GLY A 47 -4.98 -1.02 -5.37
N VAL A 48 -4.98 -2.14 -4.65
CA VAL A 48 -3.75 -2.84 -4.23
C VAL A 48 -2.92 -3.29 -5.43
N TYR A 49 -3.52 -3.89 -6.45
CA TYR A 49 -2.78 -4.26 -7.67
C TYR A 49 -2.17 -3.03 -8.36
N SER A 50 -2.89 -1.92 -8.41
CA SER A 50 -2.38 -0.66 -8.96
C SER A 50 -1.16 -0.16 -8.18
N GLU A 51 -1.19 -0.21 -6.85
CA GLU A 51 -0.04 0.14 -6.00
C GLU A 51 1.16 -0.77 -6.27
N LEU A 52 0.93 -2.08 -6.38
CA LEU A 52 1.98 -3.04 -6.69
C LEU A 52 2.65 -2.77 -8.05
N THR A 53 1.96 -2.15 -9.02
CA THR A 53 2.57 -1.74 -10.30
C THR A 53 3.40 -0.46 -10.22
N GLY A 54 3.48 0.19 -9.07
CA GLY A 54 4.31 1.36 -8.85
C GLY A 54 5.80 1.09 -9.06
N SER A 55 6.55 2.13 -9.45
CA SER A 55 7.99 2.02 -9.76
C SER A 55 8.84 1.50 -8.60
N ASN A 56 8.44 1.76 -7.37
CA ASN A 56 9.14 1.26 -6.19
C ASN A 56 8.90 -0.23 -5.93
N LEU A 57 7.87 -0.81 -6.55
CA LEU A 57 7.51 -2.23 -6.45
C LEU A 57 7.71 -2.92 -7.79
N TYR A 58 6.67 -3.60 -8.32
CA TYR A 58 6.76 -4.39 -9.55
C TYR A 58 6.85 -3.58 -10.84
N GLY A 59 6.58 -2.28 -10.81
CA GLY A 59 6.84 -1.41 -11.97
C GLY A 59 8.32 -1.28 -12.31
N GLN A 60 9.24 -1.48 -11.34
CA GLN A 60 10.67 -1.42 -11.59
C GLN A 60 11.52 -2.17 -10.54
N HIS A 61 11.52 -1.71 -9.26
CA HIS A 61 12.57 -2.10 -8.31
C HIS A 61 12.53 -3.57 -7.91
N LEU A 62 11.33 -4.15 -7.70
CA LEU A 62 11.20 -5.57 -7.35
C LEU A 62 11.53 -6.53 -8.50
N ILE A 63 11.61 -6.03 -9.73
CA ILE A 63 12.05 -6.82 -10.89
C ILE A 63 13.54 -6.67 -11.08
N ILE A 64 14.04 -5.44 -11.13
CA ILE A 64 15.44 -5.16 -11.51
C ILE A 64 16.40 -5.58 -10.40
N LEU A 65 16.10 -5.25 -9.15
CA LEU A 65 17.03 -5.46 -8.05
C LEU A 65 17.37 -6.93 -7.81
N PRO A 66 16.41 -7.87 -7.73
CA PRO A 66 16.74 -9.30 -7.60
C PRO A 66 17.58 -9.85 -8.75
N GLU A 67 17.34 -9.38 -9.98
CA GLU A 67 18.08 -9.80 -11.17
C GLU A 67 19.54 -9.32 -11.14
N VAL A 68 19.79 -8.10 -10.69
CA VAL A 68 21.14 -7.57 -10.50
C VAL A 68 21.84 -8.26 -9.32
N MET A 69 21.15 -8.48 -8.20
CA MET A 69 21.68 -9.21 -7.04
C MET A 69 22.06 -10.64 -7.40
N SER A 70 21.30 -11.30 -8.28
CA SER A 70 21.59 -12.64 -8.78
C SER A 70 22.66 -12.68 -9.89
N GLN A 71 23.22 -11.51 -10.25
CA GLN A 71 24.23 -11.37 -11.31
C GLN A 71 23.75 -11.85 -12.68
N ASN A 72 22.45 -11.86 -12.94
CA ASN A 72 21.89 -12.20 -14.25
C ASN A 72 22.22 -11.15 -15.31
N PHE A 73 22.43 -9.92 -14.91
CA PHE A 73 23.00 -8.83 -15.73
C PHE A 73 23.72 -7.80 -14.85
N THR A 74 24.55 -7.00 -15.48
CA THR A 74 25.25 -5.88 -14.84
C THR A 74 24.56 -4.56 -15.16
N THR A 75 24.68 -3.59 -14.29
CA THR A 75 24.12 -2.25 -14.47
C THR A 75 25.19 -1.17 -14.28
N SER A 76 25.09 -0.09 -15.04
CA SER A 76 25.87 1.12 -14.83
C SER A 76 25.21 2.10 -13.85
N ASP A 77 23.96 1.84 -13.44
CA ASP A 77 23.30 2.62 -12.42
C ASP A 77 23.89 2.26 -11.04
N TYR A 78 24.64 3.19 -10.48
CA TYR A 78 25.39 2.97 -9.25
C TYR A 78 24.49 2.57 -8.05
N LYS A 79 23.25 3.05 -7.98
CA LYS A 79 22.33 2.71 -6.89
C LYS A 79 21.98 1.22 -6.88
N TYR A 80 21.79 0.61 -8.05
CA TYR A 80 21.52 -0.82 -8.15
C TYR A 80 22.78 -1.65 -7.93
N ALA A 81 23.94 -1.20 -8.40
CA ALA A 81 25.21 -1.84 -8.13
C ALA A 81 25.51 -1.90 -6.62
N GLU A 82 25.38 -0.77 -5.91
CA GLU A 82 25.54 -0.72 -4.46
C GLU A 82 24.56 -1.64 -3.72
N LEU A 83 23.26 -1.62 -4.11
CA LEU A 83 22.25 -2.47 -3.49
C LEU A 83 22.51 -3.97 -3.75
N ALA A 84 23.02 -4.34 -4.93
CA ALA A 84 23.38 -5.71 -5.26
C ALA A 84 24.57 -6.22 -4.45
N GLU A 85 25.51 -5.35 -4.10
CA GLU A 85 26.66 -5.65 -3.26
C GLU A 85 26.34 -5.57 -1.75
N GLY A 86 25.12 -5.18 -1.39
CA GLY A 86 24.71 -4.98 0.01
C GLY A 86 25.22 -3.66 0.60
N GLU A 87 25.81 -2.80 -0.22
CA GLU A 87 26.29 -1.49 0.17
C GLU A 87 25.16 -0.45 0.13
N MET A 88 25.29 0.59 0.94
CA MET A 88 24.37 1.73 0.98
C MET A 88 25.14 3.00 1.28
N THR A 89 26.07 3.31 0.39
CA THR A 89 26.99 4.46 0.58
C THR A 89 26.42 5.75 -0.02
N SER A 90 25.56 5.64 -1.03
CA SER A 90 24.93 6.78 -1.67
C SER A 90 23.54 7.10 -1.11
N SER A 91 23.11 8.33 -1.29
CA SER A 91 21.73 8.75 -0.98
C SER A 91 20.70 8.03 -1.87
N GLY A 92 21.08 7.67 -3.10
CA GLY A 92 20.21 6.98 -4.04
C GLY A 92 19.88 5.56 -3.62
N SER A 93 20.86 4.75 -3.21
CA SER A 93 20.65 3.40 -2.71
C SER A 93 19.85 3.39 -1.40
N THR A 94 20.14 4.31 -0.50
CA THR A 94 19.41 4.48 0.78
C THR A 94 17.95 4.88 0.54
N SER A 95 17.69 5.82 -0.38
CA SER A 95 16.33 6.26 -0.73
C SER A 95 15.55 5.11 -1.36
N THR A 96 16.13 4.41 -2.33
CA THR A 96 15.48 3.28 -3.01
C THR A 96 15.01 2.21 -2.03
N LYS A 97 15.86 1.82 -1.07
CA LYS A 97 15.46 0.85 -0.03
C LYS A 97 14.29 1.34 0.83
N LYS A 98 14.34 2.62 1.25
CA LYS A 98 13.25 3.21 2.05
C LYS A 98 11.93 3.27 1.28
N GLU A 99 11.98 3.61 0.01
CA GLU A 99 10.80 3.71 -0.85
C GLU A 99 10.18 2.35 -1.10
N ILE A 100 10.97 1.30 -1.39
CA ILE A 100 10.48 -0.08 -1.50
C ILE A 100 9.80 -0.51 -0.20
N TRP A 101 10.46 -0.31 0.94
CA TRP A 101 9.92 -0.69 2.24
C TRP A 101 8.60 0.02 2.52
N LYS A 102 8.59 1.36 2.35
CA LYS A 102 7.40 2.17 2.60
C LYS A 102 6.23 1.72 1.76
N ASP A 103 6.39 1.61 0.46
CA ASP A 103 5.30 1.30 -0.46
C ASP A 103 4.81 -0.15 -0.29
N ALA A 104 5.72 -1.10 0.04
CA ALA A 104 5.33 -2.46 0.36
C ALA A 104 4.45 -2.54 1.62
N TYR A 105 4.82 -1.83 2.70
CA TYR A 105 4.01 -1.83 3.92
C TYR A 105 2.75 -0.97 3.82
N GLU A 106 2.71 0.03 2.94
CA GLU A 106 1.50 0.75 2.58
C GLU A 106 0.50 -0.18 1.86
N ALA A 107 0.96 -0.95 0.88
CA ALA A 107 0.14 -1.98 0.23
C ALA A 107 -0.34 -3.06 1.23
N ILE A 108 0.53 -3.56 2.12
CA ILE A 108 0.15 -4.51 3.18
C ILE A 108 -0.94 -3.91 4.08
N ASN A 109 -0.85 -2.63 4.42
CA ASN A 109 -1.85 -1.97 5.26
C ASN A 109 -3.21 -1.90 4.56
N HIS A 110 -3.25 -1.56 3.27
CA HIS A 110 -4.49 -1.60 2.48
C HIS A 110 -5.05 -3.01 2.33
N ILE A 111 -4.19 -4.01 2.13
CA ILE A 111 -4.61 -5.42 2.13
C ILE A 111 -5.23 -5.81 3.48
N ASN A 112 -4.65 -5.41 4.59
CA ASN A 112 -5.18 -5.68 5.93
C ASN A 112 -6.57 -5.07 6.13
N ASN A 113 -6.81 -3.86 5.59
CA ASN A 113 -8.13 -3.25 5.61
C ASN A 113 -9.17 -4.11 4.88
N ILE A 114 -8.80 -4.67 3.71
CA ILE A 114 -9.68 -5.60 2.99
C ILE A 114 -9.92 -6.88 3.81
N VAL A 115 -8.87 -7.47 4.38
CA VAL A 115 -8.98 -8.71 5.18
C VAL A 115 -9.90 -8.52 6.37
N GLU A 116 -9.74 -7.45 7.15
CA GLU A 116 -10.55 -7.19 8.34
C GLU A 116 -12.04 -7.09 7.98
N HIS A 117 -12.40 -6.31 6.96
CA HIS A 117 -13.81 -6.20 6.54
C HIS A 117 -14.34 -7.46 5.88
N ALA A 118 -13.55 -8.16 5.06
CA ALA A 118 -13.96 -9.39 4.42
C ALA A 118 -14.15 -10.57 5.42
N GLU A 119 -13.43 -10.57 6.55
CA GLU A 119 -13.68 -11.52 7.65
C GLU A 119 -15.00 -11.24 8.34
N ASP A 120 -15.34 -9.98 8.59
CA ASP A 120 -16.61 -9.58 9.19
C ASP A 120 -17.80 -9.86 8.26
N ASP A 121 -17.60 -9.70 6.95
CA ASP A 121 -18.61 -9.85 5.91
C ASP A 121 -18.59 -11.21 5.19
N ILE A 122 -17.99 -12.23 5.77
CA ILE A 122 -17.67 -13.51 5.11
C ILE A 122 -18.88 -14.19 4.46
N ASP A 123 -20.06 -14.02 5.01
CA ASP A 123 -21.32 -14.57 4.52
C ASP A 123 -22.33 -13.48 4.06
N THR A 124 -21.91 -12.22 4.03
CA THR A 124 -22.77 -11.06 3.72
C THR A 124 -22.91 -10.84 2.23
N TYR A 125 -21.79 -10.83 1.49
CA TYR A 125 -21.79 -10.55 0.06
C TYR A 125 -21.41 -11.78 -0.77
N LYS A 126 -21.92 -11.80 -2.00
CA LYS A 126 -21.49 -12.78 -2.98
C LYS A 126 -19.99 -12.60 -3.21
N HIS A 127 -19.23 -13.69 -3.15
CA HIS A 127 -17.78 -13.70 -3.32
C HIS A 127 -16.94 -13.15 -2.16
N SER A 128 -17.50 -12.82 -0.96
CA SER A 128 -16.69 -12.39 0.19
C SER A 128 -15.53 -13.33 0.49
N ARG A 129 -15.75 -14.64 0.40
CA ARG A 129 -14.69 -15.65 0.60
C ARG A 129 -13.58 -15.58 -0.46
N LEU A 130 -13.95 -15.26 -1.71
CA LEU A 130 -12.98 -15.07 -2.79
C LEU A 130 -12.10 -13.83 -2.53
N TYR A 131 -12.73 -12.71 -2.17
CA TYR A 131 -12.02 -11.48 -1.86
C TYR A 131 -11.10 -11.64 -0.65
N LEU A 132 -11.57 -12.32 0.41
CA LEU A 132 -10.74 -12.66 1.57
C LEU A 132 -9.55 -13.52 1.16
N GLY A 133 -9.78 -14.58 0.39
CA GLY A 133 -8.72 -15.47 -0.09
C GLY A 133 -7.67 -14.72 -0.92
N GLU A 134 -8.12 -13.88 -1.85
CA GLU A 134 -7.24 -13.07 -2.69
C GLU A 134 -6.42 -12.07 -1.86
N ALA A 135 -7.05 -11.38 -0.91
CA ALA A 135 -6.35 -10.46 -0.01
C ALA A 135 -5.30 -11.17 0.87
N LEU A 136 -5.62 -12.35 1.43
CA LEU A 136 -4.67 -13.16 2.20
C LEU A 136 -3.50 -13.63 1.35
N ALA A 137 -3.75 -14.06 0.11
CA ALA A 137 -2.70 -14.43 -0.83
C ALA A 137 -1.79 -13.25 -1.17
N LEU A 138 -2.35 -12.06 -1.41
CA LEU A 138 -1.58 -10.83 -1.63
C LEU A 138 -0.76 -10.43 -0.40
N ARG A 139 -1.32 -10.54 0.80
CA ARG A 139 -0.59 -10.26 2.05
C ARG A 139 0.63 -11.16 2.21
N ALA A 140 0.44 -12.45 2.02
CA ALA A 140 1.53 -13.42 2.05
C ALA A 140 2.60 -13.13 1.00
N PHE A 141 2.16 -12.81 -0.22
CA PHE A 141 3.04 -12.51 -1.34
C PHE A 141 3.90 -11.26 -1.10
N VAL A 142 3.31 -10.14 -0.67
CA VAL A 142 4.06 -8.90 -0.43
C VAL A 142 5.04 -9.07 0.75
N HIS A 143 4.64 -9.73 1.85
CA HIS A 143 5.58 -10.04 2.94
C HIS A 143 6.73 -10.95 2.50
N TYR A 144 6.47 -11.91 1.60
CA TYR A 144 7.54 -12.75 1.06
C TYR A 144 8.53 -11.93 0.23
N GLU A 145 8.06 -10.98 -0.59
CA GLU A 145 8.93 -10.08 -1.34
C GLU A 145 9.79 -9.22 -0.41
N VAL A 146 9.20 -8.68 0.64
CA VAL A 146 9.94 -7.92 1.67
C VAL A 146 10.96 -8.81 2.37
N LEU A 147 10.60 -10.05 2.73
CA LEU A 147 11.52 -11.00 3.37
C LEU A 147 12.72 -11.33 2.45
N LYS A 148 12.50 -11.51 1.16
CA LYS A 148 13.58 -11.78 0.19
C LYS A 148 14.59 -10.64 0.09
N LEU A 149 14.13 -9.38 0.17
CA LEU A 149 15.00 -8.21 -0.02
C LEU A 149 15.64 -7.72 1.28
N PHE A 150 14.97 -7.88 2.40
CA PHE A 150 15.37 -7.28 3.68
C PHE A 150 15.73 -8.32 4.75
N GLY A 151 15.34 -9.56 4.55
CA GLY A 151 15.69 -10.65 5.44
C GLY A 151 17.05 -11.27 5.09
N PRO A 152 17.62 -12.08 5.99
CA PRO A 152 18.80 -12.86 5.69
C PRO A 152 18.47 -13.99 4.71
N PRO A 153 19.47 -14.52 3.96
CA PRO A 153 19.24 -15.66 3.11
C PRO A 153 18.90 -16.93 3.93
N TYR A 154 18.23 -17.87 3.33
CA TYR A 154 17.79 -19.11 4.01
C TYR A 154 18.94 -19.86 4.70
N TRP A 155 20.14 -19.85 4.09
CA TRP A 155 21.35 -20.50 4.65
C TRP A 155 22.12 -19.67 5.69
N ALA A 156 21.62 -18.50 6.06
CA ALA A 156 22.21 -17.67 7.10
C ALA A 156 22.19 -18.38 8.46
N SER A 157 23.05 -17.96 9.37
CA SER A 157 23.11 -18.49 10.73
C SER A 157 21.81 -18.23 11.52
N ASP A 158 21.56 -19.03 12.54
CA ASP A 158 20.38 -18.85 13.42
C ASP A 158 20.37 -17.48 14.11
N SER A 159 21.53 -16.90 14.37
CA SER A 159 21.62 -15.56 14.95
C SER A 159 21.15 -14.47 14.00
N GLU A 160 21.45 -14.60 12.71
CA GLU A 160 21.00 -13.64 11.66
C GLU A 160 19.51 -13.77 11.37
N LYS A 161 18.96 -14.99 11.47
CA LYS A 161 17.53 -15.28 11.26
C LYS A 161 16.63 -14.89 12.44
N LYS A 162 17.21 -14.52 13.57
CA LYS A 162 16.46 -14.28 14.81
C LYS A 162 15.54 -13.06 14.74
N THR A 163 15.91 -12.06 13.95
CA THR A 163 15.14 -10.82 13.82
C THR A 163 15.21 -10.34 12.38
N THR A 164 14.10 -10.35 11.68
CA THR A 164 14.04 -10.05 10.25
C THR A 164 13.13 -8.86 9.94
N ILE A 165 11.90 -9.14 9.60
CA ILE A 165 10.88 -8.16 9.22
C ILE A 165 9.63 -8.31 10.09
N PRO A 166 8.79 -7.29 10.27
CA PRO A 166 7.48 -7.46 10.86
C PRO A 166 6.54 -8.19 9.90
N TYR A 167 5.64 -9.04 10.42
CA TYR A 167 4.49 -9.56 9.70
C TYR A 167 3.24 -8.87 10.21
N VAL A 168 2.70 -7.94 9.41
CA VAL A 168 1.61 -7.05 9.81
C VAL A 168 0.29 -7.64 9.36
N THR A 169 -0.61 -7.89 10.31
CA THR A 169 -1.91 -8.53 10.06
C THR A 169 -3.11 -7.63 10.38
N LYS A 170 -2.87 -6.39 10.78
CA LYS A 170 -3.92 -5.44 11.13
C LYS A 170 -3.79 -4.15 10.34
N TYR A 171 -4.92 -3.55 10.00
CA TYR A 171 -4.96 -2.19 9.48
C TYR A 171 -4.65 -1.21 10.61
N SER A 172 -3.39 -0.79 10.72
CA SER A 172 -2.92 0.07 11.79
C SER A 172 -1.67 0.85 11.36
N PHE A 173 -1.45 2.00 12.01
CA PHE A 173 -0.20 2.76 11.92
C PHE A 173 0.75 2.48 13.10
N ASP A 174 0.44 1.49 13.93
CA ASP A 174 1.27 1.10 15.04
C ASP A 174 2.53 0.37 14.59
N ILE A 175 3.60 0.50 15.36
CA ILE A 175 4.85 -0.20 15.09
C ILE A 175 4.68 -1.67 15.45
N SER A 176 4.83 -2.54 14.45
CA SER A 176 4.83 -3.99 14.65
C SER A 176 6.23 -4.52 14.98
N PRO A 177 6.36 -5.53 15.86
CA PRO A 177 7.64 -6.10 16.21
C PRO A 177 8.26 -6.85 15.04
N LEU A 178 9.59 -6.85 14.98
CA LEU A 178 10.34 -7.69 14.06
C LEU A 178 10.22 -9.15 14.51
N LEU A 179 10.00 -10.05 13.57
CA LEU A 179 9.88 -11.49 13.81
C LEU A 179 11.12 -12.24 13.32
N SER A 180 11.29 -13.46 13.79
CA SER A 180 12.28 -14.37 13.23
C SER A 180 11.90 -14.82 11.82
N TYR A 181 12.88 -15.28 11.05
CA TYR A 181 12.67 -15.82 9.71
C TYR A 181 11.59 -16.91 9.69
N ASP A 182 11.66 -17.85 10.64
CA ASP A 182 10.73 -18.97 10.73
C ASP A 182 9.30 -18.52 11.09
N GLU A 183 9.17 -17.50 11.95
CA GLU A 183 7.86 -16.93 12.27
C GLU A 183 7.25 -16.22 11.08
N VAL A 184 8.02 -15.44 10.32
CA VAL A 184 7.54 -14.81 9.09
C VAL A 184 7.11 -15.88 8.07
N CYS A 185 7.93 -16.90 7.82
CA CYS A 185 7.59 -18.01 6.92
C CYS A 185 6.32 -18.75 7.36
N ARG A 186 6.14 -18.96 8.67
CA ARG A 186 4.94 -19.60 9.21
C ARG A 186 3.70 -18.75 8.94
N ASN A 187 3.74 -17.46 9.18
CA ASN A 187 2.62 -16.55 8.92
C ASN A 187 2.28 -16.48 7.43
N ILE A 188 3.29 -16.46 6.54
CA ILE A 188 3.09 -16.55 5.09
C ILE A 188 2.32 -17.84 4.74
N LEU A 189 2.75 -18.99 5.28
CA LEU A 189 2.10 -20.27 5.03
C LEU A 189 0.69 -20.36 5.62
N GLU A 190 0.44 -19.71 6.74
CA GLU A 190 -0.90 -19.63 7.34
C GLU A 190 -1.85 -18.83 6.47
N ASP A 191 -1.43 -17.67 5.98
CA ASP A 191 -2.25 -16.88 5.05
C ASP A 191 -2.54 -17.63 3.75
N LEU A 192 -1.54 -18.29 3.15
CA LEU A 192 -1.71 -19.08 1.93
C LEU A 192 -2.60 -20.31 2.11
N LYS A 193 -2.70 -20.87 3.33
CA LYS A 193 -3.62 -21.98 3.61
C LYS A 193 -5.06 -21.53 3.83
N ARG A 194 -5.23 -20.29 4.25
CA ARG A 194 -6.54 -19.67 4.45
C ARG A 194 -7.10 -19.06 3.15
N ALA A 195 -6.20 -18.69 2.22
CA ALA A 195 -6.55 -18.21 0.89
C ALA A 195 -7.16 -19.31 0.02
#